data_643d9595c6b9c840e832fa25a1880e0a
#
_entry.id   643d9595c6b9c840e832fa25a1880e0a
#
_cell.length_a   1.000
_cell.length_b   1.000
_cell.length_c   1.000
_cell.angle_alpha   90.00
_cell.angle_beta   90.00
_cell.angle_gamma   90.00
#
_symmetry.space_group_name_H-M   'P 1'
#
loop_
_entity.id
_entity.type
_entity.pdbx_description
1 polymer ?
#
loop_
_entity_poly.entity_id
_entity_poly.type
_entity_poly.pdbx_seq_one_letter_code
_entity_poly.pdbx_strand_id
1 'polypeptide(L)'
;NINRSSAITYRSVYQPKEPFSAMRMSELVGHRYKERPAEATLESHALLLRGGYARQVANGIYSLLPAGLRVIRKIERIVREEMDGIGGQEVLMPLAQPRELWEESGRYQSVGPELARFKDRAGHDMVLAMTHEEGVVHLCRNEIHSYAQLPFMVYQIQTKFRDEPRSRGGLIRVREFTMKDGYSFHRTQEDLESYYMECYRAYERIFARVGLSNVVAVE
;
A
#
# COMPACT_ATOMS: atom_id res chain seq x y z
N ASN A 1 31.28 -35.38 -29.20
CA ASN A 1 30.80 -35.73 -27.85
C ASN A 1 30.10 -34.53 -27.28
N ILE A 2 28.78 -34.46 -27.50
CA ILE A 2 27.93 -33.36 -27.03
C ILE A 2 27.16 -33.85 -25.84
N ASN A 3 27.36 -33.16 -24.72
CA ASN A 3 26.72 -33.38 -23.46
C ASN A 3 25.18 -33.29 -23.54
N ARG A 4 24.49 -34.35 -23.13
CA ARG A 4 23.04 -34.36 -22.97
C ARG A 4 22.68 -33.59 -21.71
N SER A 5 22.12 -32.40 -21.90
CA SER A 5 21.42 -31.65 -20.87
C SER A 5 20.21 -32.47 -20.39
N SER A 6 20.21 -32.86 -19.15
CA SER A 6 19.06 -33.46 -18.47
C SER A 6 18.01 -32.36 -18.21
N ALA A 7 17.01 -32.29 -19.09
CA ALA A 7 15.83 -31.46 -18.81
C ALA A 7 15.07 -32.07 -17.60
N ILE A 8 15.11 -31.36 -16.48
CA ILE A 8 14.25 -31.67 -15.33
C ILE A 8 12.82 -31.29 -15.73
N THR A 9 12.03 -32.29 -16.09
CA THR A 9 10.61 -32.11 -16.40
C THR A 9 9.86 -31.96 -15.08
N TYR A 10 9.57 -30.74 -14.68
CA TYR A 10 8.59 -30.46 -13.63
C TYR A 10 7.21 -30.88 -14.13
N ARG A 11 6.80 -32.11 -13.85
CA ARG A 11 5.38 -32.47 -13.91
C ARG A 11 4.69 -31.79 -12.75
N SER A 12 4.12 -30.64 -13.00
CA SER A 12 3.16 -30.03 -12.09
C SER A 12 1.93 -30.94 -11.99
N VAL A 13 1.82 -31.67 -10.89
CA VAL A 13 0.58 -32.36 -10.51
C VAL A 13 -0.34 -31.32 -9.84
N TYR A 14 -0.53 -30.19 -10.51
CA TYR A 14 -1.53 -29.21 -10.09
C TYR A 14 -2.88 -29.70 -10.63
N GLN A 15 -3.64 -30.39 -9.81
CA GLN A 15 -5.08 -30.51 -10.01
C GLN A 15 -5.74 -29.29 -9.37
N PRO A 16 -6.37 -28.39 -10.16
CA PRO A 16 -7.13 -27.28 -9.58
C PRO A 16 -8.22 -27.88 -8.70
N LYS A 17 -8.17 -27.58 -7.40
CA LYS A 17 -9.31 -27.83 -6.51
C LYS A 17 -10.50 -27.07 -7.09
N GLU A 18 -11.69 -27.66 -7.04
CA GLU A 18 -12.95 -27.05 -7.45
C GLU A 18 -12.99 -25.55 -7.11
N PRO A 19 -13.41 -24.67 -8.03
CA PRO A 19 -13.23 -23.23 -7.90
C PRO A 19 -13.95 -22.58 -6.72
N PHE A 20 -14.74 -23.34 -5.96
CA PHE A 20 -15.51 -22.87 -4.79
C PHE A 20 -15.32 -23.69 -3.52
N SER A 21 -14.28 -24.53 -3.40
CA SER A 21 -14.06 -25.22 -2.13
C SER A 21 -13.70 -24.18 -1.06
N ALA A 22 -14.56 -24.06 -0.05
CA ALA A 22 -14.29 -23.20 1.11
C ALA A 22 -12.96 -23.65 1.74
N MET A 23 -11.97 -22.76 1.77
CA MET A 23 -10.68 -23.05 2.38
C MET A 23 -10.88 -23.26 3.88
N ARG A 24 -10.55 -24.45 4.38
CA ARG A 24 -10.67 -24.76 5.81
C ARG A 24 -9.62 -24.01 6.61
N MET A 25 -9.96 -23.54 7.79
CA MET A 25 -9.04 -22.87 8.69
C MET A 25 -7.84 -23.73 9.09
N SER A 26 -8.03 -25.06 9.14
CA SER A 26 -6.96 -26.04 9.41
C SER A 26 -5.94 -26.18 8.27
N GLU A 27 -6.28 -25.72 7.07
CA GLU A 27 -5.43 -25.78 5.87
C GLU A 27 -4.69 -24.44 5.60
N LEU A 28 -5.05 -23.39 6.36
CA LEU A 28 -4.39 -22.08 6.22
C LEU A 28 -2.96 -22.12 6.75
N VAL A 29 -2.05 -21.58 5.96
CA VAL A 29 -0.70 -21.27 6.44
C VAL A 29 -0.80 -20.23 7.56
N GLY A 30 -0.13 -20.50 8.70
CA GLY A 30 -0.10 -19.62 9.85
C GLY A 30 -0.54 -20.33 11.14
N HIS A 31 0.43 -20.68 11.98
CA HIS A 31 0.12 -21.24 13.30
C HIS A 31 -0.55 -20.18 14.18
N ARG A 32 -1.48 -20.62 15.04
CA ARG A 32 -2.03 -19.81 16.11
C ARG A 32 -1.19 -20.03 17.36
N TYR A 33 -0.81 -18.92 18.00
CA TYR A 33 -0.08 -18.99 19.26
C TYR A 33 -1.08 -19.00 20.44
N LYS A 34 -0.87 -19.89 21.39
CA LYS A 34 -1.62 -19.89 22.66
C LYS A 34 -1.19 -18.70 23.51
N GLU A 35 0.12 -18.54 23.64
CA GLU A 35 0.72 -17.51 24.49
C GLU A 35 0.93 -16.20 23.71
N ARG A 36 1.05 -15.13 24.47
CA ARG A 36 1.40 -13.80 23.94
C ARG A 36 2.88 -13.82 23.50
N PRO A 37 3.20 -13.46 22.26
CA PRO A 37 4.59 -13.28 21.84
C PRO A 37 5.28 -12.18 22.66
N ALA A 38 6.52 -12.39 23.06
CA ALA A 38 7.26 -11.48 23.94
C ALA A 38 7.44 -10.07 23.31
N GLU A 39 7.57 -10.01 21.99
CA GLU A 39 7.71 -8.78 21.22
C GLU A 39 6.41 -7.95 21.14
N ALA A 40 5.27 -8.56 21.45
CA ALA A 40 3.97 -7.89 21.33
C ALA A 40 3.60 -7.12 22.60
N THR A 41 3.97 -5.84 22.67
CA THR A 41 3.68 -4.97 23.81
C THR A 41 2.20 -4.52 23.84
N LEU A 42 1.57 -4.28 22.68
CA LEU A 42 0.18 -3.91 22.57
C LEU A 42 -0.72 -5.13 22.38
N GLU A 43 -1.95 -5.04 22.89
CA GLU A 43 -2.93 -6.15 22.76
C GLU A 43 -3.31 -6.40 21.30
N SER A 44 -3.53 -5.37 20.51
CA SER A 44 -3.81 -5.49 19.07
C SER A 44 -2.68 -6.21 18.31
N HIS A 45 -1.42 -5.92 18.64
CA HIS A 45 -0.26 -6.62 18.08
C HIS A 45 -0.25 -8.10 18.49
N ALA A 46 -0.47 -8.37 19.78
CA ALA A 46 -0.54 -9.74 20.29
C ALA A 46 -1.64 -10.56 19.59
N LEU A 47 -2.83 -9.99 19.42
CA LEU A 47 -3.95 -10.65 18.74
C LEU A 47 -3.68 -10.91 17.26
N LEU A 48 -3.04 -9.98 16.55
CA LEU A 48 -2.63 -10.17 15.15
C LEU A 48 -1.67 -11.37 14.99
N LEU A 49 -0.65 -11.44 15.84
CA LEU A 49 0.33 -12.53 15.80
C LEU A 49 -0.29 -13.86 16.24
N ARG A 50 -1.03 -13.86 17.35
CA ARG A 50 -1.70 -15.06 17.89
C ARG A 50 -2.73 -15.62 16.92
N GLY A 51 -3.50 -14.75 16.29
CA GLY A 51 -4.53 -15.14 15.31
C GLY A 51 -3.97 -15.65 13.98
N GLY A 52 -2.66 -15.51 13.72
CA GLY A 52 -2.07 -15.91 12.46
C GLY A 52 -2.41 -14.97 11.30
N TYR A 53 -2.56 -13.68 11.57
CA TYR A 53 -2.81 -12.67 10.55
C TYR A 53 -1.52 -12.11 9.94
N ALA A 54 -0.48 -11.96 10.74
CA ALA A 54 0.81 -11.43 10.33
C ALA A 54 1.98 -12.15 11.02
N ARG A 55 3.18 -12.01 10.46
CA ARG A 55 4.45 -12.41 11.09
C ARG A 55 5.47 -11.32 10.88
N GLN A 56 6.21 -11.04 11.93
CA GLN A 56 7.31 -10.10 11.87
C GLN A 56 8.49 -10.73 11.12
N VAL A 57 9.03 -9.99 10.16
CA VAL A 57 10.25 -10.32 9.41
C VAL A 57 11.42 -9.57 10.03
N ALA A 58 11.23 -8.28 10.28
CA ALA A 58 12.16 -7.41 10.95
C ALA A 58 11.38 -6.31 11.68
N ASN A 59 12.06 -5.44 12.44
CA ASN A 59 11.41 -4.33 13.11
C ASN A 59 10.69 -3.42 12.10
N GLY A 60 9.36 -3.32 12.21
CA GLY A 60 8.52 -2.56 11.29
C GLY A 60 8.30 -3.18 9.92
N ILE A 61 8.67 -4.44 9.72
CA ILE A 61 8.46 -5.18 8.46
C ILE A 61 7.73 -6.48 8.77
N TYR A 62 6.60 -6.71 8.11
CA TYR A 62 5.71 -7.83 8.38
C TYR A 62 5.28 -8.56 7.10
N SER A 63 5.23 -9.88 7.18
CA SER A 63 4.50 -10.69 6.21
C SER A 63 3.04 -10.81 6.63
N LEU A 64 2.12 -10.54 5.70
CA LEU A 64 0.70 -10.84 5.89
C LEU A 64 0.44 -12.30 5.52
N LEU A 65 -0.16 -13.03 6.44
CA LEU A 65 -0.58 -14.40 6.21
C LEU A 65 -1.95 -14.44 5.51
N PRO A 66 -2.40 -15.59 4.99
CA PRO A 66 -3.63 -15.68 4.20
C PRO A 66 -4.86 -15.05 4.86
N ALA A 67 -5.02 -15.19 6.18
CA ALA A 67 -6.12 -14.56 6.92
C ALA A 67 -5.99 -13.02 6.93
N GLY A 68 -4.80 -12.51 7.21
CA GLY A 68 -4.51 -11.07 7.20
C GLY A 68 -4.69 -10.45 5.83
N LEU A 69 -4.15 -11.10 4.79
CA LEU A 69 -4.27 -10.63 3.41
C LEU A 69 -5.74 -10.56 2.94
N ARG A 70 -6.60 -11.50 3.38
CA ARG A 70 -8.04 -11.43 3.09
C ARG A 70 -8.72 -10.22 3.71
N VAL A 71 -8.32 -9.85 4.93
CA VAL A 71 -8.84 -8.64 5.60
C VAL A 71 -8.42 -7.40 4.83
N ILE A 72 -7.13 -7.28 4.51
CA ILE A 72 -6.59 -6.14 3.74
C ILE A 72 -7.33 -6.00 2.40
N ARG A 73 -7.48 -7.08 1.64
CA ARG A 73 -8.21 -7.04 0.35
C ARG A 73 -9.67 -6.63 0.47
N LYS A 74 -10.34 -6.93 1.57
CA LYS A 74 -11.70 -6.43 1.83
C LYS A 74 -11.71 -4.93 2.09
N ILE A 75 -10.75 -4.44 2.87
CA ILE A 75 -10.59 -3.00 3.13
C ILE A 75 -10.25 -2.27 1.83
N GLU A 76 -9.28 -2.76 1.06
CA GLU A 76 -8.92 -2.20 -0.24
C GLU A 76 -10.10 -2.12 -1.20
N ARG A 77 -10.98 -3.15 -1.23
CA ARG A 77 -12.18 -3.13 -2.05
C ARG A 77 -13.14 -2.01 -1.63
N ILE A 78 -13.38 -1.85 -0.32
CA ILE A 78 -14.23 -0.77 0.20
C ILE A 78 -13.65 0.59 -0.19
N VAL A 79 -12.33 0.76 -0.06
CA VAL A 79 -11.64 1.99 -0.44
C VAL A 79 -11.79 2.27 -1.92
N ARG A 80 -11.62 1.27 -2.82
CA ARG A 80 -11.84 1.44 -4.27
C ARG A 80 -13.25 1.89 -4.59
N GLU A 81 -14.24 1.19 -4.07
CA GLU A 81 -15.65 1.49 -4.30
C GLU A 81 -16.00 2.94 -3.93
N GLU A 82 -15.45 3.45 -2.84
CA GLU A 82 -15.69 4.84 -2.40
C GLU A 82 -14.89 5.86 -3.22
N MET A 83 -13.66 5.55 -3.60
CA MET A 83 -12.85 6.44 -4.45
C MET A 83 -13.40 6.50 -5.88
N ASP A 84 -13.77 5.36 -6.47
CA ASP A 84 -14.44 5.32 -7.78
C ASP A 84 -15.78 6.06 -7.74
N GLY A 85 -16.52 5.95 -6.62
CA GLY A 85 -17.80 6.62 -6.40
C GLY A 85 -17.74 8.15 -6.40
N ILE A 86 -16.56 8.74 -6.18
CA ILE A 86 -16.33 10.19 -6.29
C ILE A 86 -15.55 10.58 -7.56
N GLY A 87 -15.51 9.68 -8.56
CA GLY A 87 -14.88 9.92 -9.85
C GLY A 87 -13.36 9.74 -9.87
N GLY A 88 -12.78 9.09 -8.84
CA GLY A 88 -11.36 8.75 -8.81
C GLY A 88 -11.02 7.68 -9.84
N GLN A 89 -9.83 7.77 -10.43
CA GLN A 89 -9.29 6.82 -11.39
C GLN A 89 -8.10 6.10 -10.78
N GLU A 90 -8.18 4.77 -10.63
CA GLU A 90 -7.09 3.99 -10.05
C GLU A 90 -5.91 3.91 -11.00
N VAL A 91 -4.71 4.23 -10.51
CA VAL A 91 -3.43 4.08 -11.18
C VAL A 91 -2.49 3.26 -10.31
N LEU A 92 -1.38 2.80 -10.87
CA LEU A 92 -0.32 2.16 -10.09
C LEU A 92 1.03 2.72 -10.51
N MET A 93 1.64 3.48 -9.63
CA MET A 93 2.94 4.10 -9.86
C MET A 93 4.07 3.27 -9.22
N PRO A 94 5.30 3.30 -9.78
CA PRO A 94 6.41 2.51 -9.25
C PRO A 94 6.83 2.95 -7.85
N LEU A 95 7.16 1.98 -6.99
CA LEU A 95 7.73 2.22 -5.66
C LEU A 95 9.16 2.77 -5.75
N ALA A 96 9.99 2.21 -6.64
CA ALA A 96 11.32 2.72 -6.88
C ALA A 96 11.25 3.87 -7.89
N GLN A 97 11.78 5.03 -7.51
CA GLN A 97 11.72 6.23 -8.32
C GLN A 97 13.13 6.82 -8.52
N PRO A 98 13.41 7.44 -9.66
CA PRO A 98 14.68 8.13 -9.88
C PRO A 98 14.78 9.37 -9.00
N ARG A 99 16.00 9.67 -8.56
CA ARG A 99 16.35 10.83 -7.74
C ARG A 99 15.88 12.15 -8.34
N GLU A 100 15.95 12.27 -9.66
CA GLU A 100 15.68 13.50 -10.39
C GLU A 100 14.27 14.04 -10.14
N LEU A 101 13.27 13.14 -10.00
CA LEU A 101 11.90 13.56 -9.66
C LEU A 101 11.83 14.23 -8.28
N TRP A 102 12.59 13.73 -7.33
CA TRP A 102 12.63 14.24 -5.96
C TRP A 102 13.50 15.50 -5.84
N GLU A 103 14.49 15.66 -6.72
CA GLU A 103 15.26 16.90 -6.83
C GLU A 103 14.45 18.03 -7.43
N GLU A 104 13.62 17.74 -8.45
CA GLU A 104 12.74 18.72 -9.08
C GLU A 104 11.76 19.35 -8.06
N SER A 105 11.26 18.57 -7.11
CA SER A 105 10.42 19.07 -6.00
C SER A 105 11.22 19.71 -4.85
N GLY A 106 12.54 19.59 -4.84
CA GLY A 106 13.42 19.98 -3.73
C GLY A 106 13.36 19.03 -2.53
N ARG A 107 12.56 17.97 -2.59
CA ARG A 107 12.36 17.06 -1.47
C ARG A 107 13.48 16.04 -1.31
N TYR A 108 14.29 15.80 -2.33
CA TYR A 108 15.44 14.89 -2.19
C TYR A 108 16.41 15.32 -1.10
N GLN A 109 16.64 16.64 -0.92
CA GLN A 109 17.50 17.20 0.10
C GLN A 109 16.77 17.53 1.40
N SER A 110 15.50 17.97 1.33
CA SER A 110 14.76 18.43 2.50
C SER A 110 14.15 17.31 3.34
N VAL A 111 13.87 16.15 2.72
CA VAL A 111 13.40 14.97 3.46
C VAL A 111 14.56 14.30 4.18
N GLY A 112 14.34 13.91 5.43
CA GLY A 112 15.32 13.30 6.30
C GLY A 112 15.71 11.86 5.93
N PRO A 113 16.34 11.13 6.86
CA PRO A 113 16.82 9.77 6.63
C PRO A 113 15.69 8.74 6.46
N GLU A 114 14.45 9.10 6.74
CA GLU A 114 13.29 8.26 6.49
C GLU A 114 13.01 7.97 5.00
N LEU A 115 13.54 8.79 4.09
CA LEU A 115 13.58 8.51 2.67
C LEU A 115 14.71 7.51 2.37
N ALA A 116 14.37 6.29 2.04
CA ALA A 116 15.36 5.27 1.67
C ALA A 116 15.97 5.58 0.30
N ARG A 117 17.27 5.78 0.27
CA ARG A 117 18.07 6.09 -0.93
C ARG A 117 18.98 4.92 -1.27
N PHE A 118 19.09 4.59 -2.55
CA PHE A 118 19.96 3.51 -3.01
C PHE A 118 20.49 3.81 -4.42
N LYS A 119 21.41 2.97 -4.90
CA LYS A 119 21.87 3.02 -6.29
C LYS A 119 21.42 1.77 -7.04
N ASP A 120 21.02 1.97 -8.30
CA ASP A 120 20.82 0.84 -9.20
C ASP A 120 22.17 0.24 -9.64
N ARG A 121 22.12 -0.82 -10.45
CA ARG A 121 23.35 -1.48 -10.97
C ARG A 121 24.18 -0.60 -11.90
N ALA A 122 23.59 0.39 -12.53
CA ALA A 122 24.26 1.34 -13.40
C ALA A 122 24.84 2.52 -12.63
N GLY A 123 24.60 2.61 -11.32
CA GLY A 123 25.08 3.66 -10.43
C GLY A 123 24.15 4.86 -10.32
N HIS A 124 22.94 4.82 -10.90
CA HIS A 124 21.98 5.90 -10.77
C HIS A 124 21.41 5.94 -9.34
N ASP A 125 21.24 7.15 -8.84
CA ASP A 125 20.60 7.36 -7.54
C ASP A 125 19.08 7.17 -7.64
N MET A 126 18.55 6.39 -6.72
CA MET A 126 17.16 6.00 -6.64
C MET A 126 16.63 6.19 -5.23
N VAL A 127 15.32 6.24 -5.09
CA VAL A 127 14.62 6.23 -3.80
C VAL A 127 13.54 5.17 -3.77
N LEU A 128 13.20 4.68 -2.56
CA LEU A 128 11.92 4.02 -2.34
C LEU A 128 10.90 5.07 -1.91
N ALA A 129 9.83 5.21 -2.69
CA ALA A 129 8.82 6.24 -2.47
C ALA A 129 8.16 6.10 -1.08
N MET A 130 8.31 7.11 -0.26
CA MET A 130 7.59 7.26 0.99
C MET A 130 6.20 7.86 0.80
N THR A 131 5.99 8.47 -0.35
CA THR A 131 4.77 9.10 -0.89
C THR A 131 4.95 9.25 -2.40
N HIS A 132 3.93 9.68 -3.17
CA HIS A 132 4.01 9.67 -4.63
C HIS A 132 3.63 11.01 -5.29
N GLU A 133 3.73 12.14 -4.58
CA GLU A 133 3.47 13.46 -5.16
C GLU A 133 4.33 13.70 -6.41
N GLU A 134 5.61 13.37 -6.36
CA GLU A 134 6.54 13.50 -7.49
C GLU A 134 6.13 12.59 -8.65
N GLY A 135 5.79 11.34 -8.34
CA GLY A 135 5.37 10.35 -9.34
C GLY A 135 4.08 10.75 -10.04
N VAL A 136 3.09 11.24 -9.30
CA VAL A 136 1.80 11.62 -9.89
C VAL A 136 1.90 12.89 -10.73
N VAL A 137 2.68 13.87 -10.27
CA VAL A 137 2.91 15.10 -11.06
C VAL A 137 3.64 14.76 -12.35
N HIS A 138 4.64 13.88 -12.29
CA HIS A 138 5.34 13.40 -13.49
C HIS A 138 4.39 12.69 -14.46
N LEU A 139 3.54 11.77 -13.97
CA LEU A 139 2.55 11.08 -14.77
C LEU A 139 1.58 12.07 -15.43
N CYS A 140 0.94 12.91 -14.62
CA CYS A 140 -0.10 13.82 -15.10
C CYS A 140 0.44 14.87 -16.06
N ARG A 141 1.65 15.40 -15.85
CA ARG A 141 2.31 16.34 -16.75
C ARG A 141 2.49 15.79 -18.16
N ASN A 142 2.69 14.48 -18.29
CA ASN A 142 2.88 13.83 -19.57
C ASN A 142 1.57 13.38 -20.25
N GLU A 143 0.48 13.27 -19.50
CA GLU A 143 -0.82 12.77 -19.99
C GLU A 143 -1.87 13.89 -20.15
N ILE A 144 -1.74 14.99 -19.42
CA ILE A 144 -2.71 16.08 -19.44
C ILE A 144 -2.20 17.22 -20.32
N HIS A 145 -2.86 17.43 -21.46
CA HIS A 145 -2.46 18.41 -22.47
C HIS A 145 -3.46 19.53 -22.69
N SER A 146 -4.61 19.46 -22.04
CA SER A 146 -5.67 20.46 -22.21
C SER A 146 -6.31 20.81 -20.87
N TYR A 147 -6.56 22.11 -20.68
CA TYR A 147 -7.33 22.62 -19.57
C TYR A 147 -8.76 22.03 -19.51
N ALA A 148 -9.28 21.58 -20.65
CA ALA A 148 -10.59 20.91 -20.72
C ALA A 148 -10.61 19.54 -20.00
N GLN A 149 -9.45 18.90 -19.76
CA GLN A 149 -9.33 17.65 -19.05
C GLN A 149 -9.45 17.80 -17.51
N LEU A 150 -9.43 19.04 -16.99
CA LEU A 150 -9.65 19.33 -15.58
C LEU A 150 -11.16 19.57 -15.30
N PRO A 151 -11.65 19.23 -14.11
CA PRO A 151 -10.95 18.57 -13.01
C PRO A 151 -10.85 17.07 -13.22
N PHE A 152 -9.91 16.43 -12.53
CA PHE A 152 -9.83 14.97 -12.41
C PHE A 152 -9.11 14.58 -11.11
N MET A 153 -9.29 13.31 -10.73
CA MET A 153 -8.61 12.71 -9.58
C MET A 153 -8.06 11.35 -9.97
N VAL A 154 -6.81 11.11 -9.62
CA VAL A 154 -6.19 9.78 -9.67
C VAL A 154 -5.87 9.32 -8.25
N TYR A 155 -5.96 8.02 -8.01
CA TYR A 155 -5.55 7.43 -6.74
C TYR A 155 -4.85 6.10 -6.98
N GLN A 156 -4.14 5.63 -5.98
CA GLN A 156 -3.56 4.30 -5.98
C GLN A 156 -3.69 3.65 -4.61
N ILE A 157 -3.60 2.33 -4.60
CA ILE A 157 -3.38 1.51 -3.41
C ILE A 157 -2.03 0.83 -3.60
N GLN A 158 -0.99 1.37 -2.97
CA GLN A 158 0.39 1.00 -3.25
C GLN A 158 1.21 0.92 -1.97
N THR A 159 2.19 0.03 -1.98
CA THR A 159 3.21 -0.05 -0.93
C THR A 159 3.99 1.25 -0.84
N LYS A 160 4.25 1.69 0.38
CA LYS A 160 5.17 2.77 0.72
C LYS A 160 6.27 2.22 1.60
N PHE A 161 7.44 2.82 1.50
CA PHE A 161 8.53 2.54 2.41
C PHE A 161 8.99 3.83 3.09
N ARG A 162 9.00 3.81 4.43
CA ARG A 162 9.54 4.88 5.28
C ARG A 162 10.50 4.26 6.26
N ASP A 163 11.77 4.67 6.25
CA ASP A 163 12.75 4.13 7.21
C ASP A 163 12.50 4.70 8.61
N GLU A 164 11.39 4.28 9.18
CA GLU A 164 10.87 4.72 10.47
C GLU A 164 11.76 4.23 11.61
N PRO A 165 12.42 5.15 12.34
CA PRO A 165 13.37 4.77 13.40
C PRO A 165 12.68 4.17 14.63
N ARG A 166 11.39 4.45 14.84
CA ARG A 166 10.61 4.07 16.03
C ARG A 166 9.41 3.20 15.69
N SER A 167 9.60 2.19 14.83
CA SER A 167 8.53 1.24 14.51
C SER A 167 8.04 0.54 15.77
N ARG A 168 6.72 0.47 15.95
CA ARG A 168 6.08 -0.11 17.14
C ARG A 168 4.61 -0.45 16.90
N GLY A 169 4.06 -1.27 17.81
CA GLY A 169 2.62 -1.55 17.83
C GLY A 169 2.12 -2.44 16.70
N GLY A 170 2.95 -3.39 16.25
CA GLY A 170 2.59 -4.30 15.17
C GLY A 170 2.44 -3.53 13.85
N LEU A 171 1.23 -3.48 13.29
CA LEU A 171 0.94 -2.80 12.02
C LEU A 171 0.58 -1.31 12.18
N ILE A 172 0.69 -0.72 13.38
CA ILE A 172 0.31 0.69 13.61
C ILE A 172 1.38 1.64 13.09
N ARG A 173 2.67 1.34 13.38
CA ARG A 173 3.79 2.17 12.95
C ARG A 173 4.90 1.28 12.40
N VAL A 174 4.94 1.18 11.11
CA VAL A 174 5.77 0.23 10.34
C VAL A 174 6.63 0.96 9.31
N ARG A 175 7.59 0.25 8.73
CA ARG A 175 8.45 0.77 7.66
C ARG A 175 7.88 0.53 6.28
N GLU A 176 7.27 -0.64 6.08
CA GLU A 176 6.62 -1.00 4.82
C GLU A 176 5.13 -1.22 5.06
N PHE A 177 4.30 -0.55 4.30
CA PHE A 177 2.85 -0.60 4.43
C PHE A 177 2.13 -0.20 3.14
N THR A 178 0.89 -0.66 3.00
CA THR A 178 0.00 -0.25 1.91
C THR A 178 -0.71 1.03 2.29
N MET A 179 -0.71 2.00 1.39
CA MET A 179 -1.42 3.27 1.52
C MET A 179 -2.37 3.46 0.33
N LYS A 180 -3.59 3.96 0.60
CA LYS A 180 -4.36 4.65 -0.41
C LYS A 180 -3.95 6.12 -0.38
N ASP A 181 -3.42 6.59 -1.45
CA ASP A 181 -3.13 8.00 -1.71
C ASP A 181 -3.85 8.46 -2.98
N GLY A 182 -4.45 9.64 -2.90
CA GLY A 182 -5.21 10.23 -4.00
C GLY A 182 -4.80 11.67 -4.24
N TYR A 183 -4.85 12.08 -5.49
CA TYR A 183 -4.36 13.36 -5.99
C TYR A 183 -5.36 13.92 -6.96
N SER A 184 -5.86 15.11 -6.68
CA SER A 184 -6.84 15.79 -7.53
C SER A 184 -6.30 17.07 -8.11
N PHE A 185 -6.73 17.37 -9.34
CA PHE A 185 -6.27 18.51 -10.11
C PHE A 185 -7.48 19.33 -10.55
N HIS A 186 -7.44 20.61 -10.27
CA HIS A 186 -8.60 21.52 -10.35
C HIS A 186 -8.29 22.78 -11.16
N ARG A 187 -9.34 23.42 -11.65
CA ARG A 187 -9.23 24.69 -12.38
C ARG A 187 -9.20 25.89 -11.46
N THR A 188 -9.96 25.82 -10.37
CA THR A 188 -10.13 26.91 -9.41
C THR A 188 -10.01 26.41 -7.98
N GLN A 189 -9.82 27.31 -7.05
CA GLN A 189 -9.78 27.01 -5.62
C GLN A 189 -11.14 26.49 -5.12
N GLU A 190 -12.23 27.08 -5.59
CA GLU A 190 -13.59 26.69 -5.20
C GLU A 190 -13.91 25.25 -5.63
N ASP A 191 -13.47 24.85 -6.84
CA ASP A 191 -13.59 23.48 -7.34
C ASP A 191 -12.81 22.51 -6.46
N LEU A 192 -11.58 22.87 -6.09
CA LEU A 192 -10.75 22.07 -5.16
C LEU A 192 -11.43 21.89 -3.80
N GLU A 193 -11.93 22.98 -3.21
CA GLU A 193 -12.58 22.96 -1.89
C GLU A 193 -13.86 22.12 -1.91
N SER A 194 -14.66 22.23 -2.96
CA SER A 194 -15.84 21.39 -3.15
C SER A 194 -15.48 19.91 -3.22
N TYR A 195 -14.47 19.57 -4.02
CA TYR A 195 -14.03 18.19 -4.17
C TYR A 195 -13.34 17.63 -2.91
N TYR A 196 -12.64 18.49 -2.16
CA TYR A 196 -12.10 18.12 -0.85
C TYR A 196 -13.19 17.60 0.09
N MET A 197 -14.36 18.27 0.10
CA MET A 197 -15.50 17.85 0.91
C MET A 197 -16.12 16.51 0.39
N GLU A 198 -16.08 16.24 -0.91
CA GLU A 198 -16.46 14.92 -1.44
C GLU A 198 -15.51 13.81 -0.95
N CYS A 199 -14.21 14.08 -0.97
CA CYS A 199 -13.20 13.16 -0.42
C CYS A 199 -13.43 12.93 1.08
N TYR A 200 -13.70 14.00 1.84
CA TYR A 200 -14.01 13.89 3.27
C TYR A 200 -15.19 12.95 3.54
N ARG A 201 -16.30 13.16 2.83
CA ARG A 201 -17.48 12.29 2.94
C ARG A 201 -17.20 10.84 2.52
N ALA A 202 -16.35 10.64 1.50
CA ALA A 202 -15.91 9.30 1.11
C ALA A 202 -15.13 8.61 2.24
N TYR A 203 -14.25 9.33 2.95
CA TYR A 203 -13.54 8.78 4.11
C TYR A 203 -14.49 8.41 5.25
N GLU A 204 -15.49 9.23 5.56
CA GLU A 204 -16.50 8.89 6.56
C GLU A 204 -17.21 7.57 6.21
N ARG A 205 -17.59 7.40 4.93
CA ARG A 205 -18.21 6.14 4.46
C ARG A 205 -17.24 4.97 4.54
N ILE A 206 -15.96 5.15 4.16
CA ILE A 206 -14.93 4.11 4.29
C ILE A 206 -14.81 3.65 5.75
N PHE A 207 -14.66 4.58 6.68
CA PHE A 207 -14.53 4.23 8.11
C PHE A 207 -15.75 3.52 8.64
N ALA A 208 -16.96 3.98 8.32
CA ALA A 208 -18.20 3.32 8.71
C ALA A 208 -18.27 1.89 8.13
N ARG A 209 -17.93 1.70 6.86
CA ARG A 209 -17.98 0.40 6.16
C ARG A 209 -16.94 -0.59 6.67
N VAL A 210 -15.78 -0.13 7.15
CA VAL A 210 -14.77 -1.00 7.78
C VAL A 210 -15.05 -1.26 9.26
N GLY A 211 -16.13 -0.70 9.83
CA GLY A 211 -16.59 -0.93 11.19
C GLY A 211 -15.98 0.02 12.23
N LEU A 212 -15.43 1.15 11.82
CA LEU A 212 -14.91 2.19 12.70
C LEU A 212 -15.95 3.31 12.83
N SER A 213 -16.83 3.19 13.83
CA SER A 213 -17.95 4.13 14.05
C SER A 213 -17.60 5.39 14.84
N ASN A 214 -16.43 5.41 15.52
CA ASN A 214 -16.02 6.50 16.41
C ASN A 214 -14.84 7.29 15.82
N VAL A 215 -14.92 7.62 14.54
CA VAL A 215 -13.92 8.48 13.89
C VAL A 215 -14.38 9.92 13.96
N VAL A 216 -13.49 10.79 14.41
CA VAL A 216 -13.73 12.24 14.51
C VAL A 216 -12.63 12.94 13.74
N ALA A 217 -13.03 13.86 12.85
CA ALA A 217 -12.08 14.76 12.22
C ALA A 217 -11.56 15.75 13.28
N VAL A 218 -10.26 15.99 13.26
CA VAL A 218 -9.60 17.01 14.09
C VAL A 218 -8.88 17.97 13.17
N GLU A 219 -8.93 19.26 13.52
CA GLU A 219 -8.18 20.33 12.85
C GLU A 219 -6.70 20.30 13.26
#